data_692fce9356f486f8a5031f8e6f81f0ca
#
_entry.id   692fce9356f486f8a5031f8e6f81f0ca
#
_cell.length_a   1.000
_cell.length_b   1.000
_cell.length_c   1.000
_cell.angle_alpha   90.00
_cell.angle_beta   90.00
_cell.angle_gamma   90.00
#
_symmetry.space_group_name_H-M   'P 1'
#
loop_
_entity.id
_entity.type
_entity.pdbx_description
1 polymer ?
#
loop_
_entity_poly.entity_id
_entity_poly.type
_entity_poly.pdbx_seq_one_letter_code
_entity_poly.pdbx_strand_id
1 'polypeptide(L)'
;NKLALYFTHDWDVTNKLNLYYGVRLEWQKLKGENAAVKNAKGEFVGRFADYYLGATAADGTKIAPANLSYNWINYDFSVAATYKLTDNFGFTGDFTYIVQHPKFETFAPATLPNVDKISVPLGRAGIYYNNSWLSLTSLFSYISKTNNNATLNLQHGSEIKAAPMTYDIQTWGWTTDAVAHPFKGFDFHFLFTYQKPTYKKYETSITFND
;
A
#
# COMPACT_ATOMS: atom_id res chain seq x y z
N ASN A 1 7.02 17.10 -8.35
CA ASN A 1 6.17 18.16 -7.74
C ASN A 1 4.96 17.51 -7.09
N LYS A 2 4.60 17.97 -5.89
CA LYS A 2 3.42 17.52 -5.13
C LYS A 2 2.69 18.74 -4.59
N LEU A 3 1.37 18.66 -4.60
CA LEU A 3 0.48 19.61 -3.93
C LEU A 3 -0.63 18.81 -3.25
N ALA A 4 -0.85 19.03 -1.96
CA ALA A 4 -1.87 18.33 -1.20
C ALA A 4 -2.76 19.33 -0.45
N LEU A 5 -4.06 19.01 -0.41
CA LEU A 5 -5.05 19.65 0.43
C LEU A 5 -5.68 18.57 1.32
N TYR A 6 -5.97 18.90 2.55
CA TYR A 6 -6.65 18.00 3.47
C TYR A 6 -7.67 18.77 4.31
N PHE A 7 -8.68 18.03 4.74
CA PHE A 7 -9.71 18.48 5.68
C PHE A 7 -9.98 17.35 6.67
N THR A 8 -10.13 17.71 7.95
CA THR A 8 -10.53 16.79 9.01
C THR A 8 -11.56 17.46 9.90
N HIS A 9 -12.49 16.69 10.43
CA HIS A 9 -13.50 17.17 11.35
C HIS A 9 -13.77 16.11 12.41
N ASP A 10 -13.83 16.55 13.66
CA ASP A 10 -14.26 15.77 14.81
C ASP A 10 -15.64 16.31 15.25
N TRP A 11 -16.63 15.43 15.33
CA TRP A 11 -18.00 15.82 15.51
C TRP A 11 -18.69 14.95 16.58
N ASP A 12 -19.01 15.56 17.69
CA ASP A 12 -19.91 14.98 18.67
C ASP A 12 -21.37 15.09 18.18
N VAL A 13 -21.82 14.06 17.45
CA VAL A 13 -23.19 14.02 16.89
C VAL A 13 -24.21 14.01 18.00
N THR A 14 -23.93 13.27 19.06
CA THR A 14 -24.69 13.22 20.31
C THR A 14 -23.73 13.00 21.48
N ASN A 15 -24.22 13.04 22.72
CA ASN A 15 -23.45 12.67 23.91
C ASN A 15 -22.97 11.20 23.92
N LYS A 16 -23.46 10.36 22.98
CA LYS A 16 -23.12 8.94 22.86
C LYS A 16 -22.39 8.62 21.57
N LEU A 17 -22.48 9.43 20.55
CA LEU A 17 -21.91 9.19 19.22
C LEU A 17 -20.94 10.29 18.85
N ASN A 18 -19.68 9.92 18.71
CA ASN A 18 -18.64 10.74 18.13
C ASN A 18 -18.28 10.19 16.76
N LEU A 19 -18.11 11.08 15.79
CA LEU A 19 -17.61 10.80 14.44
C LEU A 19 -16.38 11.65 14.16
N TYR A 20 -15.32 11.00 13.71
CA TYR A 20 -14.17 11.66 13.14
C TYR A 20 -14.07 11.30 11.66
N TYR A 21 -13.91 12.28 10.78
CA TYR A 21 -13.72 12.02 9.38
C TYR A 21 -12.73 12.99 8.75
N GLY A 22 -12.11 12.52 7.66
CA GLY A 22 -11.12 13.30 6.95
C GLY A 22 -11.02 12.90 5.49
N VAL A 23 -10.57 13.87 4.68
CA VAL A 23 -10.26 13.67 3.28
C VAL A 23 -8.97 14.40 2.95
N ARG A 24 -8.15 13.77 2.11
CA ARG A 24 -6.97 14.35 1.53
C ARG A 24 -6.98 14.13 0.03
N LEU A 25 -6.64 15.19 -0.71
CA LEU A 25 -6.39 15.14 -2.14
C LEU A 25 -4.96 15.57 -2.39
N GLU A 26 -4.23 14.81 -3.18
CA GLU A 26 -2.85 15.10 -3.53
C GLU A 26 -2.68 15.00 -5.05
N TRP A 27 -2.31 16.11 -5.67
CA TRP A 27 -1.80 16.09 -7.03
C TRP A 27 -0.29 15.86 -7.01
N GLN A 28 0.16 14.92 -7.83
CA GLN A 28 1.56 14.61 -8.00
C GLN A 28 1.94 14.52 -9.46
N LYS A 29 3.05 15.16 -9.81
CA LYS A 29 3.70 15.05 -11.13
C LYS A 29 5.09 14.48 -10.97
N LEU A 30 5.34 13.37 -11.67
CA LEU A 30 6.65 12.79 -11.87
C LEU A 30 7.15 13.14 -13.26
N LYS A 31 8.36 13.70 -13.34
CA LYS A 31 9.12 13.86 -14.58
C LYS A 31 10.51 13.30 -14.35
N GLY A 32 11.04 12.63 -15.34
CA GLY A 32 12.39 12.07 -15.26
C GLY A 32 12.71 11.28 -16.52
N GLU A 33 13.86 10.65 -16.50
CA GLU A 33 14.33 9.78 -17.55
C GLU A 33 14.41 8.36 -17.01
N ASN A 34 13.89 7.41 -17.78
CA ASN A 34 14.04 5.99 -17.46
C ASN A 34 15.34 5.50 -18.14
N ALA A 35 16.17 4.86 -17.35
CA ALA A 35 17.41 4.29 -17.82
C ALA A 35 17.29 3.03 -18.69
N ALA A 36 16.09 2.51 -18.87
CA ALA A 36 15.83 1.39 -19.76
C ALA A 36 15.53 1.90 -21.18
N VAL A 37 16.32 1.49 -22.14
CA VAL A 37 16.20 1.86 -23.55
C VAL A 37 15.73 0.67 -24.34
N LYS A 38 14.82 0.92 -25.26
CA LYS A 38 14.37 -0.08 -26.23
C LYS A 38 15.12 0.09 -27.57
N ASN A 39 15.50 -1.02 -28.17
CA ASN A 39 15.95 -1.05 -29.57
C ASN A 39 14.77 -0.88 -30.55
N ALA A 40 15.04 -0.88 -31.84
CA ALA A 40 14.03 -0.80 -32.89
C ALA A 40 12.99 -1.93 -32.85
N LYS A 41 13.31 -3.06 -32.21
CA LYS A 41 12.38 -4.20 -32.01
C LYS A 41 11.55 -4.09 -30.73
N GLY A 42 11.76 -3.04 -29.92
CA GLY A 42 11.06 -2.85 -28.66
C GLY A 42 11.67 -3.60 -27.46
N GLU A 43 12.82 -4.23 -27.62
CA GLU A 43 13.54 -4.94 -26.57
C GLU A 43 14.38 -3.98 -25.72
N PHE A 44 14.54 -4.26 -24.42
CA PHE A 44 15.40 -3.48 -23.54
C PHE A 44 16.87 -3.82 -23.78
N VAL A 45 17.69 -2.81 -24.12
CA VAL A 45 19.07 -3.02 -24.56
C VAL A 45 20.13 -2.28 -23.73
N GLY A 46 19.74 -1.54 -22.70
CA GLY A 46 20.72 -0.78 -21.94
C GLY A 46 20.25 -0.35 -20.55
N ARG A 47 21.21 0.16 -19.80
CA ARG A 47 21.04 0.72 -18.45
C ARG A 47 21.42 2.20 -18.45
N PHE A 48 21.00 2.93 -17.43
CA PHE A 48 21.31 4.35 -17.27
C PHE A 48 22.82 4.66 -17.30
N ALA A 49 23.63 3.80 -16.69
CA ALA A 49 25.08 3.92 -16.73
C ALA A 49 25.64 3.82 -18.17
N ASP A 50 25.08 2.93 -18.99
CA ASP A 50 25.49 2.75 -20.38
C ASP A 50 25.17 3.97 -21.22
N TYR A 51 24.04 4.63 -20.97
CA TYR A 51 23.67 5.90 -21.62
C TYR A 51 24.70 7.00 -21.35
N TYR A 52 25.06 7.22 -20.09
CA TYR A 52 26.04 8.24 -19.73
C TYR A 52 27.45 7.94 -20.23
N LEU A 53 27.77 6.69 -20.45
CA LEU A 53 29.03 6.26 -21.05
C LEU A 53 29.01 6.31 -22.58
N GLY A 54 27.86 6.69 -23.20
CA GLY A 54 27.73 6.73 -24.65
C GLY A 54 27.72 5.36 -25.30
N ALA A 55 27.30 4.33 -24.58
CA ALA A 55 27.25 2.96 -25.05
C ALA A 55 26.31 2.78 -26.24
N THR A 56 26.65 1.81 -27.07
CA THR A 56 25.79 1.36 -28.19
C THR A 56 25.42 -0.09 -27.94
N ALA A 57 24.14 -0.42 -28.12
CA ALA A 57 23.67 -1.80 -28.03
C ALA A 57 24.28 -2.68 -29.11
N ALA A 58 24.21 -4.01 -28.94
CA ALA A 58 24.77 -4.97 -29.88
C ALA A 58 24.25 -4.87 -31.32
N ASP A 59 23.04 -4.31 -31.48
CA ASP A 59 22.38 -4.07 -32.76
C ASP A 59 22.72 -2.70 -33.38
N GLY A 60 23.68 -1.96 -32.81
CA GLY A 60 24.08 -0.64 -33.28
C GLY A 60 23.22 0.52 -32.80
N THR A 61 22.18 0.25 -31.99
CA THR A 61 21.27 1.29 -31.47
C THR A 61 21.99 2.12 -30.40
N LYS A 62 21.99 3.45 -30.55
CA LYS A 62 22.44 4.34 -29.47
C LYS A 62 21.49 4.22 -28.28
N ILE A 63 22.08 3.98 -27.11
CA ILE A 63 21.35 3.91 -25.87
C ILE A 63 20.98 5.34 -25.43
N ALA A 64 19.69 5.63 -25.44
CA ALA A 64 19.15 6.91 -24.97
C ALA A 64 18.03 6.66 -23.95
N PRO A 65 17.92 7.46 -22.87
CA PRO A 65 16.87 7.26 -21.87
C PRO A 65 15.49 7.59 -22.47
N ALA A 66 14.47 6.85 -21.99
CA ALA A 66 13.11 7.19 -22.26
C ALA A 66 12.63 8.27 -21.27
N ASN A 67 12.04 9.35 -21.77
CA ASN A 67 11.44 10.38 -20.92
C ASN A 67 10.18 9.86 -20.27
N LEU A 68 10.08 10.04 -18.95
CA LEU A 68 8.90 9.75 -18.16
C LEU A 68 8.17 11.03 -17.81
N SER A 69 6.86 11.05 -18.00
CA SER A 69 6.01 12.15 -17.53
C SER A 69 4.65 11.58 -17.13
N TYR A 70 4.42 11.49 -15.84
CA TYR A 70 3.18 10.99 -15.26
C TYR A 70 2.55 11.99 -14.32
N ASN A 71 1.23 12.03 -14.31
CA ASN A 71 0.43 12.82 -13.39
C ASN A 71 -0.56 11.89 -12.67
N TRP A 72 -0.66 12.04 -11.36
CA TRP A 72 -1.64 11.31 -10.55
C TRP A 72 -2.39 12.25 -9.62
N ILE A 73 -3.64 11.92 -9.38
CA ILE A 73 -4.41 12.42 -8.26
C ILE A 73 -4.52 11.27 -7.27
N ASN A 74 -3.87 11.41 -6.13
CA ASN A 74 -4.00 10.51 -4.99
C ASN A 74 -5.10 11.06 -4.09
N TYR A 75 -5.83 10.20 -3.42
CA TYR A 75 -6.81 10.62 -2.45
C TYR A 75 -6.94 9.62 -1.32
N ASP A 76 -7.19 10.17 -0.13
CA ASP A 76 -7.40 9.42 1.09
C ASP A 76 -8.72 9.89 1.69
N PHE A 77 -9.54 8.94 2.10
CA PHE A 77 -10.75 9.17 2.86
C PHE A 77 -10.70 8.34 4.12
N SER A 78 -11.05 8.92 5.26
CA SER A 78 -11.15 8.20 6.53
C SER A 78 -12.40 8.62 7.29
N VAL A 79 -13.01 7.66 7.97
CA VAL A 79 -14.07 7.89 8.93
C VAL A 79 -13.86 6.95 10.10
N ALA A 80 -14.03 7.47 11.32
CA ALA A 80 -14.06 6.68 12.54
C ALA A 80 -15.32 7.05 13.34
N ALA A 81 -15.90 6.07 14.00
CA ALA A 81 -17.07 6.23 14.83
C ALA A 81 -16.86 5.56 16.19
N THR A 82 -17.27 6.24 17.24
CA THR A 82 -17.34 5.67 18.59
C THR A 82 -18.74 5.88 19.13
N TYR A 83 -19.39 4.78 19.53
CA TYR A 83 -20.71 4.81 20.13
C TYR A 83 -20.67 4.28 21.56
N LYS A 84 -21.01 5.13 22.53
CA LYS A 84 -21.10 4.80 23.94
C LYS A 84 -22.44 4.15 24.23
N LEU A 85 -22.44 2.86 24.53
CA LEU A 85 -23.65 2.18 24.98
C LEU A 85 -23.92 2.47 26.46
N THR A 86 -22.86 2.40 27.26
CA THR A 86 -22.81 2.81 28.69
C THR A 86 -21.58 3.70 28.90
N ASP A 87 -21.38 4.19 30.13
CA ASP A 87 -20.19 4.99 30.46
C ASP A 87 -18.88 4.22 30.26
N ASN A 88 -18.92 2.89 30.39
CA ASN A 88 -17.73 2.04 30.35
C ASN A 88 -17.64 1.16 29.12
N PHE A 89 -18.71 1.00 28.33
CA PHE A 89 -18.76 0.05 27.23
C PHE A 89 -19.38 0.69 25.98
N GLY A 90 -18.83 0.33 24.84
CA GLY A 90 -19.36 0.79 23.56
C GLY A 90 -18.79 0.05 22.37
N PHE A 91 -19.13 0.58 21.20
CA PHE A 91 -18.67 0.12 19.90
C PHE A 91 -17.73 1.16 19.30
N THR A 92 -16.73 0.68 18.58
CA THR A 92 -15.84 1.54 17.81
C THR A 92 -15.56 0.90 16.47
N GLY A 93 -15.34 1.73 15.46
CA GLY A 93 -14.97 1.28 14.14
C GLY A 93 -14.41 2.40 13.32
N ASP A 94 -13.61 2.03 12.34
CA ASP A 94 -13.06 2.95 11.37
C ASP A 94 -13.01 2.33 9.98
N PHE A 95 -13.05 3.20 9.00
CA PHE A 95 -12.83 2.86 7.61
C PHE A 95 -11.90 3.89 6.99
N THR A 96 -10.87 3.42 6.30
CA THR A 96 -9.95 4.24 5.54
C THR A 96 -9.83 3.69 4.12
N TYR A 97 -9.88 4.57 3.14
CA TYR A 97 -9.68 4.23 1.74
C TYR A 97 -8.58 5.12 1.17
N ILE A 98 -7.45 4.51 0.84
CA ILE A 98 -6.28 5.19 0.31
C ILE A 98 -6.10 4.80 -1.15
N VAL A 99 -5.96 5.78 -2.03
CA VAL A 99 -5.55 5.58 -3.42
C VAL A 99 -4.31 6.40 -3.69
N GLN A 100 -3.26 5.72 -4.08
CA GLN A 100 -1.94 6.32 -4.29
C GLN A 100 -1.32 5.84 -5.59
N HIS A 101 -0.40 6.64 -6.13
CA HIS A 101 0.41 6.27 -7.28
C HIS A 101 1.38 5.12 -6.91
N PRO A 102 1.91 4.41 -7.91
CA PRO A 102 2.94 3.39 -7.70
C PRO A 102 4.18 3.96 -7.01
N LYS A 103 4.89 3.11 -6.30
CA LYS A 103 6.17 3.49 -5.70
C LYS A 103 7.20 3.86 -6.76
N PHE A 104 8.13 4.74 -6.41
CA PHE A 104 9.18 5.19 -7.30
C PHE A 104 10.05 4.02 -7.83
N GLU A 105 10.26 2.99 -7.02
CA GLU A 105 11.02 1.78 -7.40
C GLU A 105 10.40 1.02 -8.58
N THR A 106 9.09 1.20 -8.82
CA THR A 106 8.38 0.61 -9.97
C THR A 106 8.93 1.11 -11.31
N PHE A 107 9.60 2.25 -11.32
CA PHE A 107 10.20 2.85 -12.50
C PHE A 107 11.66 2.42 -12.70
N ALA A 108 12.10 1.35 -12.05
CA ALA A 108 13.42 0.80 -12.22
C ALA A 108 13.68 0.34 -13.67
N PRO A 109 14.94 0.44 -14.16
CA PRO A 109 15.26 0.39 -15.59
C PRO A 109 14.98 -0.92 -16.32
N ALA A 110 14.85 -2.02 -15.61
CA ALA A 110 14.80 -3.36 -16.22
C ALA A 110 13.39 -3.83 -16.59
N THR A 111 12.35 -3.09 -16.23
CA THR A 111 10.97 -3.53 -16.41
C THR A 111 10.08 -2.40 -16.92
N LEU A 112 9.00 -2.74 -17.66
CA LEU A 112 7.94 -1.79 -17.96
C LEU A 112 7.27 -1.35 -16.65
N PRO A 113 7.22 -0.03 -16.36
CA PRO A 113 6.59 0.42 -15.13
C PRO A 113 5.08 0.13 -15.16
N ASN A 114 4.58 -0.50 -14.12
CA ASN A 114 3.15 -0.49 -13.87
C ASN A 114 2.77 0.86 -13.25
N VAL A 115 2.00 1.64 -13.99
CA VAL A 115 1.55 2.99 -13.60
C VAL A 115 0.17 2.99 -12.95
N ASP A 116 -0.44 1.83 -12.76
CA ASP A 116 -1.75 1.70 -12.13
C ASP A 116 -1.69 2.11 -10.65
N LYS A 117 -2.73 2.78 -10.21
CA LYS A 117 -2.84 3.19 -8.82
C LYS A 117 -3.01 2.00 -7.90
N ILE A 118 -2.42 2.13 -6.73
CA ILE A 118 -2.59 1.18 -5.62
C ILE A 118 -3.76 1.68 -4.78
N SER A 119 -4.73 0.82 -4.49
CA SER A 119 -5.81 1.12 -3.56
C SER A 119 -5.71 0.26 -2.30
N VAL A 120 -5.98 0.87 -1.15
CA VAL A 120 -5.90 0.22 0.15
C VAL A 120 -7.15 0.56 0.96
N PRO A 121 -8.25 -0.18 0.79
CA PRO A 121 -9.34 -0.18 1.75
C PRO A 121 -8.92 -0.89 3.04
N LEU A 122 -9.16 -0.24 4.17
CA LEU A 122 -9.00 -0.77 5.52
C LEU A 122 -10.29 -0.50 6.30
N GLY A 123 -10.88 -1.51 6.88
CA GLY A 123 -12.02 -1.38 7.79
C GLY A 123 -11.76 -2.13 9.09
N ARG A 124 -12.10 -1.52 10.22
CA ARG A 124 -12.07 -2.15 11.53
C ARG A 124 -13.37 -1.87 12.27
N ALA A 125 -13.84 -2.85 13.01
CA ALA A 125 -15.01 -2.68 13.87
C ALA A 125 -14.93 -3.61 15.07
N GLY A 126 -15.42 -3.17 16.21
CA GLY A 126 -15.40 -3.96 17.41
C GLY A 126 -15.95 -3.23 18.62
N ILE A 127 -15.51 -3.70 19.77
CA ILE A 127 -15.96 -3.23 21.07
C ILE A 127 -14.82 -2.63 21.86
N TYR A 128 -15.16 -1.73 22.77
CA TYR A 128 -14.26 -1.29 23.81
C TYR A 128 -14.95 -1.35 25.17
N TYR A 129 -14.15 -1.59 26.20
CA TYR A 129 -14.56 -1.49 27.59
C TYR A 129 -13.49 -0.74 28.36
N ASN A 130 -13.88 0.24 29.17
CA ASN A 130 -12.95 1.03 29.94
C ASN A 130 -13.54 1.40 31.30
N ASN A 131 -12.84 1.02 32.37
CA ASN A 131 -13.18 1.45 33.72
C ASN A 131 -11.89 1.79 34.50
N SER A 132 -11.99 1.99 35.81
CA SER A 132 -10.85 2.42 36.66
C SER A 132 -9.68 1.42 36.70
N TRP A 133 -9.89 0.15 36.38
CA TRP A 133 -8.86 -0.89 36.50
C TRP A 133 -8.64 -1.71 35.22
N LEU A 134 -9.53 -1.62 34.22
CA LEU A 134 -9.43 -2.38 32.97
C LEU A 134 -9.74 -1.48 31.78
N SER A 135 -8.83 -1.45 30.82
CA SER A 135 -9.04 -0.95 29.47
C SER A 135 -8.93 -2.12 28.48
N LEU A 136 -9.96 -2.36 27.70
CA LEU A 136 -10.00 -3.44 26.70
C LEU A 136 -10.55 -2.91 25.39
N THR A 137 -9.88 -3.28 24.29
CA THR A 137 -10.36 -3.07 22.95
C THR A 137 -10.23 -4.36 22.14
N SER A 138 -11.28 -4.74 21.44
CA SER A 138 -11.27 -5.93 20.59
C SER A 138 -11.87 -5.60 19.23
N LEU A 139 -11.03 -5.69 18.19
CA LEU A 139 -11.34 -5.24 16.84
C LEU A 139 -11.17 -6.37 15.83
N PHE A 140 -12.16 -6.53 15.00
CA PHE A 140 -12.06 -7.28 13.76
C PHE A 140 -11.64 -6.33 12.64
N SER A 141 -10.75 -6.77 11.77
CA SER A 141 -10.18 -5.94 10.70
C SER A 141 -10.20 -6.63 9.35
N TYR A 142 -10.39 -5.84 8.32
CA TYR A 142 -10.18 -6.22 6.93
C TYR A 142 -9.33 -5.17 6.23
N ILE A 143 -8.26 -5.60 5.60
CA ILE A 143 -7.42 -4.77 4.74
C ILE A 143 -7.24 -5.45 3.39
N SER A 144 -7.33 -4.69 2.33
CA SER A 144 -6.95 -5.12 0.99
C SER A 144 -5.93 -4.15 0.42
N LYS A 145 -5.06 -4.64 -0.42
CA LYS A 145 -4.12 -3.81 -1.19
C LYS A 145 -4.03 -4.36 -2.60
N THR A 146 -4.36 -3.53 -3.57
CA THR A 146 -4.39 -3.90 -4.98
C THR A 146 -3.14 -3.43 -5.73
N ASN A 147 -2.87 -4.04 -6.87
CA ASN A 147 -1.80 -3.65 -7.79
C ASN A 147 -0.42 -3.57 -7.13
N ASN A 148 -0.11 -4.51 -6.23
CA ASN A 148 1.24 -4.61 -5.68
C ASN A 148 2.18 -5.09 -6.77
N ASN A 149 3.28 -4.37 -6.98
CA ASN A 149 4.30 -4.76 -7.92
C ASN A 149 5.27 -5.76 -7.30
N ALA A 150 5.61 -6.79 -8.06
CA ALA A 150 6.67 -7.74 -7.76
C ALA A 150 7.44 -8.09 -9.03
N THR A 151 8.62 -8.62 -8.87
CA THR A 151 9.41 -9.22 -9.94
C THR A 151 9.79 -10.62 -9.52
N LEU A 152 9.41 -11.60 -10.32
CA LEU A 152 9.85 -12.98 -10.16
C LEU A 152 11.02 -13.23 -11.09
N ASN A 153 12.05 -13.87 -10.57
CA ASN A 153 13.14 -14.39 -11.40
C ASN A 153 12.80 -15.84 -11.75
N LEU A 154 12.45 -16.08 -13.00
CA LEU A 154 12.14 -17.40 -13.53
C LEU A 154 13.37 -17.95 -14.22
N GLN A 155 13.70 -19.22 -13.96
CA GLN A 155 14.87 -19.90 -14.49
C GLN A 155 14.48 -21.11 -15.34
N HIS A 156 15.09 -21.20 -16.51
CA HIS A 156 15.07 -22.39 -17.35
C HIS A 156 16.48 -22.75 -17.78
N GLY A 157 17.01 -23.90 -17.35
CA GLY A 157 18.42 -24.23 -17.54
C GLY A 157 19.34 -23.22 -16.88
N SER A 158 20.23 -22.61 -17.65
CA SER A 158 21.13 -21.54 -17.21
C SER A 158 20.58 -20.11 -17.43
N GLU A 159 19.46 -19.98 -18.13
CA GLU A 159 18.84 -18.68 -18.42
C GLU A 159 17.93 -18.26 -17.28
N ILE A 160 18.09 -17.00 -16.80
CA ILE A 160 17.23 -16.38 -15.78
C ILE A 160 16.61 -15.15 -16.42
N LYS A 161 15.27 -15.09 -16.38
CA LYS A 161 14.49 -13.93 -16.83
C LYS A 161 13.69 -13.33 -15.68
N ALA A 162 13.70 -12.01 -15.61
CA ALA A 162 12.85 -11.25 -14.67
C ALA A 162 11.44 -11.10 -15.26
N ALA A 163 10.43 -11.63 -14.57
CA ALA A 163 9.03 -11.53 -14.92
C ALA A 163 8.34 -10.52 -13.99
N PRO A 164 8.04 -9.29 -14.44
CA PRO A 164 7.26 -8.34 -13.65
C PRO A 164 5.81 -8.83 -13.54
N MET A 165 5.23 -8.64 -12.36
CA MET A 165 3.85 -9.00 -12.10
C MET A 165 3.19 -8.03 -11.13
N THR A 166 1.86 -8.03 -11.12
CA THR A 166 1.06 -7.39 -10.08
C THR A 166 0.25 -8.43 -9.34
N TYR A 167 -0.01 -8.19 -8.07
CA TYR A 167 -0.87 -9.04 -7.26
C TYR A 167 -1.66 -8.21 -6.24
N ASP A 168 -2.76 -8.76 -5.78
CA ASP A 168 -3.57 -8.19 -4.72
C ASP A 168 -3.35 -8.97 -3.43
N ILE A 169 -3.42 -8.30 -2.28
CA ILE A 169 -3.42 -8.92 -0.96
C ILE A 169 -4.72 -8.56 -0.25
N GLN A 170 -5.33 -9.54 0.39
CA GLN A 170 -6.44 -9.37 1.31
C GLN A 170 -6.08 -10.00 2.64
N THR A 171 -6.28 -9.29 3.73
CA THR A 171 -5.99 -9.77 5.07
C THR A 171 -7.19 -9.55 5.97
N TRP A 172 -7.68 -10.63 6.57
CA TRP A 172 -8.61 -10.61 7.68
C TRP A 172 -7.82 -10.69 8.96
N GLY A 173 -8.23 -9.93 9.96
CA GLY A 173 -7.53 -9.88 11.22
C GLY A 173 -8.47 -9.71 12.41
N TRP A 174 -7.97 -10.09 13.57
CA TRP A 174 -8.59 -9.82 14.85
C TRP A 174 -7.50 -9.44 15.84
N THR A 175 -7.69 -8.32 16.54
CA THR A 175 -6.77 -7.84 17.56
C THR A 175 -7.55 -7.56 18.83
N THR A 176 -7.06 -8.07 19.95
CA THR A 176 -7.55 -7.73 21.29
C THR A 176 -6.39 -7.18 22.09
N ASP A 177 -6.59 -6.01 22.64
CA ASP A 177 -5.65 -5.32 23.54
C ASP A 177 -6.35 -5.07 24.87
N ALA A 178 -5.74 -5.52 25.96
CA ALA A 178 -6.27 -5.36 27.30
C ALA A 178 -5.16 -4.94 28.28
N VAL A 179 -5.38 -3.84 28.97
CA VAL A 179 -4.50 -3.34 30.03
C VAL A 179 -5.29 -3.32 31.34
N ALA A 180 -4.76 -3.99 32.35
CA ALA A 180 -5.42 -4.10 33.65
C ALA A 180 -4.50 -3.70 34.80
N HIS A 181 -5.05 -2.92 35.75
CA HIS A 181 -4.42 -2.50 37.01
C HIS A 181 -5.30 -2.94 38.15
N PRO A 182 -5.39 -4.28 38.46
CA PRO A 182 -6.36 -4.81 39.39
C PRO A 182 -6.13 -4.37 40.83
N PHE A 183 -4.88 -4.08 41.21
CA PHE A 183 -4.49 -3.55 42.51
C PHE A 183 -3.16 -2.80 42.42
N LYS A 184 -2.83 -2.03 43.46
CA LYS A 184 -1.62 -1.20 43.50
C LYS A 184 -0.35 -2.02 43.32
N GLY A 185 0.47 -1.61 42.33
CA GLY A 185 1.77 -2.23 42.03
C GLY A 185 1.69 -3.45 41.13
N PHE A 186 0.53 -3.73 40.55
CA PHE A 186 0.36 -4.78 39.56
C PHE A 186 -0.23 -4.24 38.25
N ASP A 187 0.53 -4.41 37.17
CA ASP A 187 0.14 -4.02 35.79
C ASP A 187 0.19 -5.26 34.92
N PHE A 188 -0.90 -5.48 34.20
CA PHE A 188 -1.04 -6.58 33.25
C PHE A 188 -1.40 -6.03 31.88
N HIS A 189 -0.66 -6.43 30.85
CA HIS A 189 -0.96 -6.12 29.46
C HIS A 189 -1.06 -7.41 28.65
N PHE A 190 -2.19 -7.58 28.00
CA PHE A 190 -2.46 -8.69 27.08
C PHE A 190 -2.71 -8.14 25.68
N LEU A 191 -1.90 -8.58 24.73
CA LEU A 191 -2.07 -8.28 23.30
C LEU A 191 -2.18 -9.59 22.53
N PHE A 192 -3.30 -9.77 21.86
CA PHE A 192 -3.54 -10.87 20.94
C PHE A 192 -3.79 -10.33 19.54
N THR A 193 -3.10 -10.87 18.54
CA THR A 193 -3.33 -10.54 17.13
C THR A 193 -3.35 -11.81 16.29
N TYR A 194 -4.40 -11.97 15.52
CA TYR A 194 -4.53 -12.99 14.51
C TYR A 194 -4.69 -12.33 13.14
N GLN A 195 -3.97 -12.82 12.14
CA GLN A 195 -4.05 -12.33 10.76
C GLN A 195 -4.03 -13.48 9.77
N LYS A 196 -4.91 -13.40 8.76
CA LYS A 196 -4.96 -14.36 7.66
C LYS A 196 -4.80 -13.62 6.33
N PRO A 197 -3.59 -13.45 5.83
CA PRO A 197 -3.34 -12.89 4.50
C PRO A 197 -3.70 -13.90 3.41
N THR A 198 -4.21 -13.39 2.29
CA THR A 198 -4.52 -14.15 1.10
C THR A 198 -4.07 -13.36 -0.12
N TYR A 199 -3.29 -14.00 -0.97
CA TYR A 199 -2.87 -13.43 -2.25
C TYR A 199 -3.92 -13.69 -3.31
N LYS A 200 -4.15 -12.70 -4.17
CA LYS A 200 -5.07 -12.75 -5.30
C LYS A 200 -4.39 -12.20 -6.55
N LYS A 201 -4.81 -12.68 -7.72
CA LYS A 201 -4.32 -12.18 -9.02
C LYS A 201 -2.78 -12.21 -9.15
N TYR A 202 -2.14 -13.28 -8.68
CA TYR A 202 -0.69 -13.43 -8.69
C TYR A 202 -0.21 -14.36 -9.83
N GLU A 203 -0.57 -14.05 -11.05
CA GLU A 203 -0.19 -14.83 -12.23
C GLU A 203 0.79 -14.02 -13.07
N THR A 204 1.83 -14.67 -13.55
CA THR A 204 2.74 -14.15 -14.55
C THR A 204 3.28 -15.29 -15.42
N SER A 205 3.65 -14.97 -16.63
CA SER A 205 4.29 -15.90 -17.54
C SER A 205 5.42 -15.23 -18.30
N ILE A 206 6.40 -15.99 -18.68
CA ILE A 206 7.51 -15.56 -19.53
C ILE A 206 7.89 -16.71 -20.47
N THR A 207 8.23 -16.34 -21.70
CA THR A 207 8.66 -17.33 -22.68
C THR A 207 10.18 -17.44 -22.68
N PHE A 208 10.69 -18.63 -22.55
CA PHE A 208 12.07 -18.98 -22.83
C PHE A 208 12.13 -19.50 -24.28
N ASN A 209 13.13 -19.06 -25.03
CA ASN A 209 13.38 -19.58 -26.38
C ASN A 209 14.41 -20.69 -26.24
N ASP A 210 14.07 -21.86 -26.73
CA ASP A 210 14.97 -23.02 -26.87
C ASP A 210 15.98 -22.79 -27.98
#